data_5e88ed37b6fc071e4bee672df6545ce8
#
_entry.id   5e88ed37b6fc071e4bee672df6545ce8
#
_cell.length_a   1.000
_cell.length_b   1.000
_cell.length_c   1.000
_cell.angle_alpha   90.00
_cell.angle_beta   90.00
_cell.angle_gamma   90.00
#
_symmetry.space_group_name_H-M   'P 1'
#
loop_
_entity.id
_entity.type
_entity.pdbx_description
1 polymer ?
#
loop_
_entity_poly.entity_id
_entity_poly.type
_entity_poly.pdbx_seq_one_letter_code
_entity_poly.pdbx_strand_id
1 'polypeptide(L)'
;SAAGLDRVTVSLDAIDEATFAAITDSGHTVAAVIAGIEAAESVGLGPVKINTVVKRNSNENEIIDIVERFSSRDIAVRFIEYMDVGTTNGWSLDEVVSASEIRDMIGDIERIIPENNSDVAKRYKLPNGGEVGIISSVTEPFCSDCTRARISSDGKLFTCLFSNNGLDLLSPIRAGETDSHITDLVREHWKKRQDRYSEERSLNSSKTSERVEMSYIGG
;
A
#
# COMPACT_ATOMS: atom_id res chain seq x y z
N SER A 1 14.28 17.31 -1.80
CA SER A 1 15.63 16.75 -2.04
C SER A 1 16.69 17.40 -1.15
N ALA A 2 16.71 18.73 -0.93
CA ALA A 2 17.73 19.40 -0.10
C ALA A 2 17.82 18.88 1.36
N ALA A 3 16.75 18.32 1.90
CA ALA A 3 16.71 17.70 3.23
C ALA A 3 17.08 16.20 3.24
N GLY A 4 17.58 15.64 2.13
CA GLY A 4 17.97 14.24 2.02
C GLY A 4 16.81 13.28 1.68
N LEU A 5 15.69 13.79 1.15
CA LEU A 5 14.63 12.95 0.63
C LEU A 5 15.03 12.38 -0.74
N ASP A 6 14.99 11.07 -0.91
CA ASP A 6 15.41 10.39 -2.13
C ASP A 6 14.26 10.17 -3.11
N ARG A 7 13.06 9.85 -2.61
CA ARG A 7 11.91 9.46 -3.45
C ARG A 7 10.59 9.68 -2.74
N VAL A 8 9.52 9.69 -3.54
CA VAL A 8 8.15 9.84 -3.05
C VAL A 8 7.23 8.74 -3.60
N THR A 9 6.16 8.48 -2.87
CA THR A 9 5.02 7.69 -3.34
C THR A 9 3.81 8.58 -3.33
N VAL A 10 3.06 8.62 -4.44
CA VAL A 10 1.88 9.45 -4.64
C VAL A 10 0.68 8.54 -4.84
N SER A 11 -0.44 8.84 -4.21
CA SER A 11 -1.71 8.17 -4.46
C SER A 11 -2.42 8.84 -5.63
N LEU A 12 -2.85 8.03 -6.62
CA LEU A 12 -3.64 8.48 -7.76
C LEU A 12 -4.56 7.33 -8.19
N ASP A 13 -5.83 7.41 -7.78
CA ASP A 13 -6.77 6.31 -7.98
C ASP A 13 -7.56 6.40 -9.30
N ALA A 14 -7.51 7.53 -10.00
CA ALA A 14 -8.09 7.72 -11.32
C ALA A 14 -7.43 8.87 -12.06
N ILE A 15 -7.54 8.89 -13.41
CA ILE A 15 -7.17 10.03 -14.28
C ILE A 15 -8.41 10.84 -14.68
N ASP A 16 -9.57 10.18 -14.77
CA ASP A 16 -10.85 10.89 -14.94
C ASP A 16 -11.20 11.68 -13.68
N GLU A 17 -11.47 12.99 -13.84
CA GLU A 17 -11.76 13.90 -12.70
C GLU A 17 -13.01 13.50 -11.93
N ALA A 18 -14.05 12.97 -12.58
CA ALA A 18 -15.28 12.59 -11.92
C ALA A 18 -15.08 11.31 -11.09
N THR A 19 -14.39 10.33 -11.65
CA THR A 19 -13.99 9.09 -10.99
C THR A 19 -13.07 9.38 -9.78
N PHE A 20 -12.07 10.26 -9.98
CA PHE A 20 -11.15 10.66 -8.93
C PHE A 20 -11.88 11.34 -7.77
N ALA A 21 -12.76 12.31 -8.06
CA ALA A 21 -13.53 13.01 -7.02
C ALA A 21 -14.45 12.06 -6.24
N ALA A 22 -15.06 11.08 -6.93
CA ALA A 22 -15.95 10.11 -6.30
C ALA A 22 -15.22 9.16 -5.33
N ILE A 23 -13.94 8.83 -5.59
CA ILE A 23 -13.15 7.89 -4.78
C ILE A 23 -12.44 8.58 -3.63
N THR A 24 -11.82 9.74 -3.90
CA THR A 24 -10.90 10.37 -2.94
C THR A 24 -11.60 11.18 -1.87
N ASP A 25 -12.87 11.54 -2.07
CA ASP A 25 -13.64 12.45 -1.19
C ASP A 25 -12.80 13.67 -0.75
N SER A 26 -11.98 14.17 -1.67
CA SER A 26 -11.07 15.29 -1.44
C SER A 26 -11.39 16.46 -2.36
N GLY A 27 -11.05 17.67 -1.94
CA GLY A 27 -11.16 18.86 -2.78
C GLY A 27 -10.01 19.02 -3.79
N HIS A 28 -9.15 18.03 -3.95
CA HIS A 28 -8.02 18.04 -4.89
C HIS A 28 -8.47 17.58 -6.29
N THR A 29 -7.76 18.05 -7.30
CA THR A 29 -7.98 17.67 -8.71
C THR A 29 -6.88 16.71 -9.17
N VAL A 30 -7.17 15.90 -10.18
CA VAL A 30 -6.17 15.06 -10.87
C VAL A 30 -5.02 15.92 -11.38
N ALA A 31 -5.32 17.11 -11.95
CA ALA A 31 -4.31 18.04 -12.43
C ALA A 31 -3.33 18.47 -11.33
N ALA A 32 -3.80 18.71 -10.11
CA ALA A 32 -2.92 19.06 -8.98
C ALA A 32 -2.01 17.91 -8.56
N VAL A 33 -2.52 16.66 -8.56
CA VAL A 33 -1.72 15.48 -8.26
C VAL A 33 -0.64 15.26 -9.33
N ILE A 34 -1.01 15.38 -10.61
CA ILE A 34 -0.07 15.24 -11.73
C ILE A 34 1.04 16.30 -11.65
N ALA A 35 0.69 17.56 -11.38
CA ALA A 35 1.67 18.61 -11.18
C ALA A 35 2.64 18.31 -10.03
N GLY A 36 2.15 17.68 -8.95
CA GLY A 36 2.99 17.19 -7.84
C GLY A 36 3.97 16.09 -8.25
N ILE A 37 3.51 15.14 -9.09
CA ILE A 37 4.37 14.08 -9.66
C ILE A 37 5.46 14.70 -10.52
N GLU A 38 5.10 15.60 -11.44
CA GLU A 38 6.05 16.29 -12.34
C GLU A 38 7.07 17.15 -11.57
N ALA A 39 6.63 17.80 -10.50
CA ALA A 39 7.52 18.55 -9.63
C ALA A 39 8.51 17.62 -8.91
N ALA A 40 8.07 16.44 -8.44
CA ALA A 40 8.95 15.46 -7.81
C ALA A 40 10.02 14.94 -8.78
N GLU A 41 9.65 14.60 -10.01
CA GLU A 41 10.59 14.19 -11.07
C GLU A 41 11.60 15.29 -11.40
N SER A 42 11.13 16.54 -11.54
CA SER A 42 11.98 17.68 -11.92
C SER A 42 13.09 17.97 -10.93
N VAL A 43 12.91 17.61 -9.65
CA VAL A 43 13.93 17.78 -8.59
C VAL A 43 14.70 16.49 -8.26
N GLY A 44 14.51 15.44 -9.07
CA GLY A 44 15.25 14.18 -8.97
C GLY A 44 14.78 13.27 -7.81
N LEU A 45 13.55 13.39 -7.33
CA LEU A 45 12.96 12.47 -6.36
C LEU A 45 12.43 11.22 -7.08
N GLY A 46 13.33 10.29 -7.41
CA GLY A 46 12.97 9.15 -8.24
C GLY A 46 13.59 7.82 -7.83
N PRO A 47 13.06 6.70 -8.36
CA PRO A 47 11.82 6.65 -9.15
C PRO A 47 10.59 7.04 -8.32
N VAL A 48 9.73 7.89 -8.89
CA VAL A 48 8.43 8.20 -8.29
C VAL A 48 7.56 6.94 -8.34
N LYS A 49 6.83 6.67 -7.26
CA LYS A 49 5.87 5.58 -7.21
C LYS A 49 4.45 6.13 -7.21
N ILE A 50 3.58 5.57 -8.05
CA ILE A 50 2.16 5.85 -8.02
C ILE A 50 1.45 4.62 -7.46
N ASN A 51 0.67 4.82 -6.40
CA ASN A 51 -0.19 3.78 -5.84
C ASN A 51 -1.64 4.08 -6.24
N THR A 52 -2.31 3.07 -6.78
CA THR A 52 -3.72 3.09 -7.18
C THR A 52 -4.43 1.93 -6.48
N VAL A 53 -5.37 2.23 -5.61
CA VAL A 53 -6.28 1.21 -5.05
C VAL A 53 -7.37 0.94 -6.07
N VAL A 54 -7.51 -0.31 -6.50
CA VAL A 54 -8.49 -0.70 -7.51
C VAL A 54 -9.74 -1.27 -6.84
N LYS A 55 -10.88 -0.63 -7.10
CA LYS A 55 -12.19 -1.01 -6.57
C LYS A 55 -13.16 -1.28 -7.73
N ARG A 56 -13.83 -2.45 -7.69
CA ARG A 56 -14.81 -2.86 -8.71
C ARG A 56 -16.01 -1.91 -8.76
N ASN A 57 -16.51 -1.67 -9.97
CA ASN A 57 -17.58 -0.72 -10.29
C ASN A 57 -17.26 0.74 -9.85
N SER A 58 -15.98 1.06 -9.72
CA SER A 58 -15.52 2.37 -9.29
C SER A 58 -14.42 2.91 -10.22
N ASN A 59 -13.23 2.30 -10.21
CA ASN A 59 -12.09 2.77 -11.00
C ASN A 59 -11.30 1.68 -11.72
N GLU A 60 -11.82 0.47 -11.83
CA GLU A 60 -11.14 -0.58 -12.58
C GLU A 60 -10.88 -0.22 -14.04
N ASN A 61 -11.70 0.65 -14.63
CA ASN A 61 -11.53 1.13 -15.99
C ASN A 61 -10.35 2.10 -16.15
N GLU A 62 -9.85 2.68 -15.05
CA GLU A 62 -8.72 3.62 -15.05
C GLU A 62 -7.35 2.92 -15.18
N ILE A 63 -7.30 1.59 -15.01
CA ILE A 63 -6.04 0.83 -15.00
C ILE A 63 -5.23 1.09 -16.27
N ILE A 64 -5.86 1.00 -17.44
CA ILE A 64 -5.17 1.15 -18.73
C ILE A 64 -4.70 2.59 -18.94
N ASP A 65 -5.53 3.55 -18.65
CA ASP A 65 -5.20 4.99 -18.83
C ASP A 65 -4.03 5.40 -17.90
N ILE A 66 -4.01 4.88 -16.67
CA ILE A 66 -2.89 5.11 -15.74
C ILE A 66 -1.61 4.44 -16.26
N VAL A 67 -1.68 3.20 -16.76
CA VAL A 67 -0.53 2.49 -17.34
C VAL A 67 -0.01 3.27 -18.56
N GLU A 68 -0.85 3.64 -19.50
CA GLU A 68 -0.47 4.35 -20.72
C GLU A 68 0.18 5.70 -20.41
N ARG A 69 -0.34 6.41 -19.43
CA ARG A 69 0.15 7.73 -19.07
C ARG A 69 1.53 7.71 -18.40
N PHE A 70 1.81 6.72 -17.56
CA PHE A 70 2.98 6.77 -16.68
C PHE A 70 4.03 5.70 -16.94
N SER A 71 3.71 4.58 -17.61
CA SER A 71 4.64 3.45 -17.75
C SER A 71 5.83 3.70 -18.66
N SER A 72 5.78 4.72 -19.52
CA SER A 72 6.93 5.12 -20.37
C SER A 72 7.92 6.06 -19.67
N ARG A 73 7.62 6.45 -18.43
CA ARG A 73 8.43 7.36 -17.60
C ARG A 73 9.18 6.51 -16.55
N ASP A 74 10.15 7.09 -15.86
CA ASP A 74 10.78 6.47 -14.68
C ASP A 74 9.85 6.55 -13.46
N ILE A 75 8.65 5.99 -13.64
CA ILE A 75 7.57 5.95 -12.65
C ILE A 75 7.14 4.50 -12.45
N ALA A 76 7.15 4.05 -11.21
CA ALA A 76 6.66 2.73 -10.84
C ALA A 76 5.17 2.79 -10.47
N VAL A 77 4.29 2.43 -11.42
CA VAL A 77 2.85 2.31 -11.16
C VAL A 77 2.57 1.04 -10.35
N ARG A 78 1.76 1.14 -9.31
CA ARG A 78 1.37 0.03 -8.43
C ARG A 78 -0.12 -0.01 -8.25
N PHE A 79 -0.74 -1.11 -8.67
CA PHE A 79 -2.15 -1.41 -8.40
C PHE A 79 -2.27 -2.22 -7.12
N ILE A 80 -3.19 -1.83 -6.26
CA ILE A 80 -3.42 -2.42 -4.94
C ILE A 80 -4.86 -2.94 -4.90
N GLU A 81 -5.04 -4.20 -4.58
CA GLU A 81 -6.38 -4.74 -4.33
C GLU A 81 -7.08 -3.99 -3.19
N TYR A 82 -8.36 -3.67 -3.36
CA TYR A 82 -9.16 -3.01 -2.33
C TYR A 82 -9.28 -3.88 -1.08
N MET A 83 -8.79 -3.34 0.05
CA MET A 83 -8.65 -4.09 1.29
C MET A 83 -9.63 -3.63 2.37
N ASP A 84 -9.96 -4.55 3.28
CA ASP A 84 -10.81 -4.35 4.44
C ASP A 84 -10.07 -3.67 5.62
N VAL A 85 -9.42 -2.55 5.36
CA VAL A 85 -8.70 -1.78 6.38
C VAL A 85 -9.67 -0.85 7.11
N GLY A 86 -9.61 -0.85 8.44
CA GLY A 86 -10.54 -0.06 9.27
C GLY A 86 -11.95 -0.63 9.29
N THR A 87 -12.90 0.19 9.69
CA THR A 87 -14.32 -0.18 9.81
C THR A 87 -15.26 0.76 9.05
N THR A 88 -14.75 1.88 8.55
CA THR A 88 -15.56 2.98 7.99
C THR A 88 -15.90 2.82 6.51
N ASN A 89 -15.17 2.00 5.78
CA ASN A 89 -15.25 1.91 4.32
C ASN A 89 -16.31 0.92 3.78
N GLY A 90 -17.02 0.19 4.65
CA GLY A 90 -18.07 -0.75 4.24
C GLY A 90 -17.63 -1.85 3.28
N TRP A 91 -16.38 -2.28 3.37
CA TRP A 91 -15.73 -3.21 2.45
C TRP A 91 -16.52 -4.50 2.20
N SER A 92 -16.60 -4.91 0.95
CA SER A 92 -17.13 -6.20 0.51
C SER A 92 -16.13 -6.89 -0.43
N LEU A 93 -16.07 -8.23 -0.36
CA LEU A 93 -15.24 -9.03 -1.26
C LEU A 93 -15.65 -8.88 -2.73
N ASP A 94 -16.94 -8.63 -2.99
CA ASP A 94 -17.47 -8.42 -4.34
C ASP A 94 -16.95 -7.14 -5.00
N GLU A 95 -16.42 -6.21 -4.21
CA GLU A 95 -15.81 -4.98 -4.70
C GLU A 95 -14.31 -5.13 -5.02
N VAL A 96 -13.73 -6.29 -4.77
CA VAL A 96 -12.32 -6.56 -5.05
C VAL A 96 -12.13 -6.91 -6.51
N VAL A 97 -11.23 -6.20 -7.18
CA VAL A 97 -10.67 -6.61 -8.47
C VAL A 97 -9.40 -7.41 -8.16
N SER A 98 -9.38 -8.67 -8.50
CA SER A 98 -8.27 -9.56 -8.17
C SER A 98 -6.99 -9.22 -8.93
N ALA A 99 -5.85 -9.60 -8.38
CA ALA A 99 -4.56 -9.45 -9.06
C ALA A 99 -4.53 -10.16 -10.44
N SER A 100 -5.26 -11.26 -10.60
CA SER A 100 -5.43 -11.93 -11.88
C SER A 100 -6.17 -11.05 -12.88
N GLU A 101 -7.33 -10.49 -12.48
CA GLU A 101 -8.12 -9.60 -13.34
C GLU A 101 -7.32 -8.35 -13.72
N ILE A 102 -6.58 -7.76 -12.79
CA ILE A 102 -5.71 -6.60 -13.09
C ILE A 102 -4.66 -6.98 -14.14
N ARG A 103 -4.03 -8.16 -14.02
CA ARG A 103 -3.09 -8.65 -15.05
C ARG A 103 -3.75 -8.83 -16.41
N ASP A 104 -4.93 -9.44 -16.42
CA ASP A 104 -5.68 -9.70 -17.65
C ASP A 104 -6.10 -8.38 -18.35
N MET A 105 -6.47 -7.36 -17.58
CA MET A 105 -6.78 -6.03 -18.13
C MET A 105 -5.55 -5.35 -18.74
N ILE A 106 -4.37 -5.42 -18.07
CA ILE A 106 -3.13 -4.82 -18.59
C ILE A 106 -2.64 -5.58 -19.84
N GLY A 107 -2.86 -6.87 -19.91
CA GLY A 107 -2.56 -7.71 -21.06
C GLY A 107 -1.14 -8.30 -21.04
N ASP A 108 -0.36 -8.11 -22.10
CA ASP A 108 0.94 -8.75 -22.31
C ASP A 108 2.00 -8.19 -21.32
N ILE A 109 2.20 -8.90 -20.22
CA ILE A 109 3.16 -8.53 -19.17
C ILE A 109 3.98 -9.73 -18.72
N GLU A 110 5.29 -9.51 -18.50
CA GLU A 110 6.22 -10.53 -18.08
C GLU A 110 6.60 -10.35 -16.60
N ARG A 111 6.52 -11.43 -15.82
CA ARG A 111 6.87 -11.43 -14.40
C ARG A 111 8.35 -11.12 -14.19
N ILE A 112 8.65 -10.10 -13.40
CA ILE A 112 10.01 -9.80 -12.93
C ILE A 112 10.26 -10.60 -11.65
N ILE A 113 11.29 -11.45 -11.65
CA ILE A 113 11.69 -12.20 -10.47
C ILE A 113 12.47 -11.25 -9.55
N PRO A 114 12.05 -11.02 -8.30
CA PRO A 114 12.74 -10.14 -7.39
C PRO A 114 14.07 -10.74 -6.94
N GLU A 115 15.08 -9.90 -6.75
CA GLU A 115 16.38 -10.32 -6.18
C GLU A 115 16.26 -10.66 -4.68
N ASN A 116 15.28 -10.11 -3.99
CA ASN A 116 14.97 -10.40 -2.59
C ASN A 116 13.45 -10.38 -2.35
N ASN A 117 12.98 -11.11 -1.35
CA ASN A 117 11.55 -11.28 -1.07
C ASN A 117 10.91 -10.11 -0.28
N SER A 118 11.59 -8.98 -0.12
CA SER A 118 11.05 -7.85 0.66
C SER A 118 10.06 -6.98 -0.12
N ASP A 119 9.94 -7.18 -1.44
CA ASP A 119 9.01 -6.42 -2.28
C ASP A 119 7.56 -6.82 -2.01
N VAL A 120 6.75 -5.83 -1.64
CA VAL A 120 5.31 -5.99 -1.40
C VAL A 120 4.53 -6.22 -2.71
N ALA A 121 4.99 -5.55 -3.78
CA ALA A 121 4.39 -5.65 -5.10
C ALA A 121 5.05 -6.74 -5.94
N LYS A 122 4.25 -7.59 -6.56
CA LYS A 122 4.69 -8.44 -7.66
C LYS A 122 4.90 -7.55 -8.88
N ARG A 123 6.14 -7.50 -9.41
CA ARG A 123 6.53 -6.60 -10.49
C ARG A 123 6.45 -7.28 -11.84
N TYR A 124 6.04 -6.53 -12.86
CA TYR A 124 5.89 -7.01 -14.23
C TYR A 124 6.45 -5.99 -15.20
N LYS A 125 7.12 -6.47 -16.24
CA LYS A 125 7.62 -5.68 -17.36
C LYS A 125 6.55 -5.57 -18.43
N LEU A 126 6.39 -4.37 -18.96
CA LEU A 126 5.49 -4.07 -20.06
C LEU A 126 6.22 -4.18 -21.42
N PRO A 127 5.52 -4.38 -22.54
CA PRO A 127 6.13 -4.42 -23.89
C PRO A 127 6.87 -3.14 -24.27
N ASN A 128 6.45 -1.99 -23.75
CA ASN A 128 7.11 -0.69 -23.97
C ASN A 128 8.38 -0.48 -23.12
N GLY A 129 8.77 -1.49 -22.32
CA GLY A 129 9.92 -1.43 -21.42
C GLY A 129 9.63 -0.85 -20.04
N GLY A 130 8.44 -0.32 -19.81
CA GLY A 130 7.99 0.17 -18.51
C GLY A 130 7.71 -0.97 -17.53
N GLU A 131 7.32 -0.58 -16.32
CA GLU A 131 7.06 -1.53 -15.23
C GLU A 131 5.77 -1.21 -14.50
N VAL A 132 5.04 -2.28 -14.11
CA VAL A 132 3.91 -2.20 -13.21
C VAL A 132 4.09 -3.15 -12.03
N GLY A 133 3.57 -2.77 -10.88
CA GLY A 133 3.51 -3.60 -9.68
C GLY A 133 2.08 -3.94 -9.31
N ILE A 134 1.83 -5.11 -8.76
CA ILE A 134 0.53 -5.51 -8.24
C ILE A 134 0.69 -5.97 -6.79
N ILE A 135 -0.09 -5.39 -5.88
CA ILE A 135 -0.11 -5.71 -4.46
C ILE A 135 -1.38 -6.49 -4.17
N SER A 136 -1.25 -7.81 -4.15
CA SER A 136 -2.35 -8.78 -4.03
C SER A 136 -2.60 -9.17 -2.56
N SER A 137 -3.04 -8.22 -1.74
CA SER A 137 -3.25 -8.45 -0.30
C SER A 137 -4.50 -9.28 0.03
N VAL A 138 -5.41 -9.48 -0.93
CA VAL A 138 -6.69 -10.16 -0.75
C VAL A 138 -6.69 -11.53 -1.42
N THR A 139 -6.38 -11.59 -2.72
CA THR A 139 -6.51 -12.82 -3.50
C THR A 139 -5.26 -13.68 -3.53
N GLU A 140 -4.08 -13.08 -3.37
CA GLU A 140 -2.80 -13.80 -3.33
C GLU A 140 -1.97 -13.29 -2.13
N PRO A 141 -2.42 -13.51 -0.87
CA PRO A 141 -1.80 -12.93 0.32
C PRO A 141 -0.37 -13.44 0.52
N PHE A 142 0.46 -12.61 1.17
CA PHE A 142 1.89 -12.86 1.37
C PHE A 142 2.31 -12.64 2.85
N CYS A 143 1.47 -13.07 3.79
CA CYS A 143 1.69 -12.87 5.22
C CYS A 143 2.96 -13.56 5.72
N SER A 144 3.29 -14.74 5.19
CA SER A 144 4.49 -15.50 5.56
C SER A 144 5.80 -14.76 5.29
N ASP A 145 5.84 -13.95 4.23
CA ASP A 145 7.04 -13.20 3.82
C ASP A 145 7.00 -11.72 4.24
N CYS A 146 5.98 -11.32 5.02
CA CYS A 146 5.78 -9.93 5.39
C CYS A 146 6.79 -9.47 6.45
N THR A 147 7.61 -8.49 6.11
CA THR A 147 8.65 -7.89 6.98
C THR A 147 8.30 -6.48 7.47
N ARG A 148 7.03 -6.07 7.33
CA ARG A 148 6.59 -4.70 7.62
C ARG A 148 6.20 -4.53 9.08
N ALA A 149 6.48 -3.32 9.58
CA ALA A 149 5.96 -2.81 10.83
C ALA A 149 5.54 -1.34 10.65
N ARG A 150 4.68 -0.85 11.53
CA ARG A 150 4.23 0.54 11.58
C ARG A 150 4.30 1.04 13.00
N ILE A 151 4.55 2.34 13.14
CA ILE A 151 4.47 3.02 14.44
C ILE A 151 3.36 4.06 14.31
N SER A 152 2.38 3.99 15.22
CA SER A 152 1.32 5.00 15.31
C SER A 152 1.85 6.31 15.91
N SER A 153 1.09 7.40 15.74
CA SER A 153 1.47 8.72 16.25
C SER A 153 1.58 8.77 17.78
N ASP A 154 0.92 7.86 18.50
CA ASP A 154 1.01 7.68 19.95
C ASP A 154 2.08 6.65 20.38
N GLY A 155 2.96 6.24 19.45
CA GLY A 155 4.16 5.44 19.72
C GLY A 155 3.93 3.97 19.96
N LYS A 156 2.90 3.37 19.34
CA LYS A 156 2.68 1.92 19.37
C LYS A 156 3.20 1.25 18.09
N LEU A 157 3.90 0.13 18.24
CA LEU A 157 4.41 -0.68 17.14
C LEU A 157 3.38 -1.75 16.75
N PHE A 158 2.96 -1.72 15.49
CA PHE A 158 2.09 -2.71 14.86
C PHE A 158 2.86 -3.55 13.86
N THR A 159 2.77 -4.86 13.95
CA THR A 159 3.42 -5.82 13.03
C THR A 159 2.51 -6.27 11.89
N CYS A 160 1.24 -5.91 11.92
CA CYS A 160 0.27 -6.16 10.86
C CYS A 160 -0.63 -4.94 10.65
N LEU A 161 -0.99 -4.67 9.38
CA LEU A 161 -1.94 -3.61 9.01
C LEU A 161 -3.33 -3.82 9.64
N PHE A 162 -3.69 -5.06 9.88
CA PHE A 162 -5.00 -5.46 10.40
C PHE A 162 -4.98 -5.77 11.91
N SER A 163 -3.86 -5.49 12.60
CA SER A 163 -3.75 -5.71 14.03
C SER A 163 -4.48 -4.63 14.81
N ASN A 164 -5.20 -5.03 15.87
CA ASN A 164 -5.89 -4.11 16.78
C ASN A 164 -5.01 -3.70 17.97
N ASN A 165 -3.94 -4.44 18.22
CA ASN A 165 -3.08 -4.24 19.37
C ASN A 165 -1.65 -3.93 18.92
N GLY A 166 -1.12 -2.77 19.34
CA GLY A 166 0.26 -2.39 19.16
C GLY A 166 1.07 -2.50 20.45
N LEU A 167 2.36 -2.81 20.33
CA LEU A 167 3.31 -2.75 21.44
C LEU A 167 3.58 -1.29 21.79
N ASP A 168 3.35 -0.91 23.04
CA ASP A 168 3.68 0.45 23.53
C ASP A 168 5.20 0.62 23.62
N LEU A 169 5.73 1.50 22.78
CA LEU A 169 7.15 1.91 22.82
C LEU A 169 7.32 3.30 23.49
N LEU A 170 6.26 4.10 23.51
CA LEU A 170 6.36 5.46 24.01
C LEU A 170 6.59 5.51 25.51
N SER A 171 5.85 4.69 26.30
CA SER A 171 5.98 4.71 27.76
C SER A 171 7.38 4.35 28.24
N PRO A 172 8.04 3.26 27.82
CA PRO A 172 9.39 2.95 28.23
C PRO A 172 10.41 3.96 27.72
N ILE A 173 10.26 4.51 26.51
CA ILE A 173 11.14 5.58 26.00
C ILE A 173 11.05 6.82 26.91
N ARG A 174 9.85 7.26 27.28
CA ARG A 174 9.65 8.42 28.19
C ARG A 174 10.08 8.16 29.63
N ALA A 175 10.09 6.91 30.06
CA ALA A 175 10.63 6.49 31.35
C ALA A 175 12.16 6.51 31.38
N GLY A 176 12.84 6.75 30.25
CA GLY A 176 14.29 6.78 30.14
C GLY A 176 14.92 5.39 30.08
N GLU A 177 14.16 4.37 29.64
CA GLU A 177 14.71 3.04 29.41
C GLU A 177 15.82 3.07 28.35
N THR A 178 16.75 2.14 28.44
CA THR A 178 17.89 2.08 27.54
C THR A 178 17.51 1.62 26.13
N ASP A 179 18.26 2.03 25.11
CA ASP A 179 18.08 1.59 23.72
C ASP A 179 18.14 0.05 23.61
N SER A 180 18.97 -0.59 24.43
CA SER A 180 19.06 -2.05 24.49
C SER A 180 17.73 -2.66 24.94
N HIS A 181 17.12 -2.11 26.00
CA HIS A 181 15.81 -2.58 26.48
C HIS A 181 14.72 -2.39 25.44
N ILE A 182 14.66 -1.21 24.78
CA ILE A 182 13.70 -0.97 23.68
C ILE A 182 13.91 -1.94 22.53
N THR A 183 15.16 -2.19 22.15
CA THR A 183 15.51 -3.16 21.11
C THR A 183 15.04 -4.57 21.46
N ASP A 184 15.21 -4.99 22.72
CA ASP A 184 14.78 -6.30 23.18
C ASP A 184 13.24 -6.42 23.19
N LEU A 185 12.51 -5.38 23.60
CA LEU A 185 11.05 -5.33 23.50
C LEU A 185 10.56 -5.55 22.06
N VAL A 186 11.13 -4.80 21.10
CA VAL A 186 10.80 -4.93 19.69
C VAL A 186 11.13 -6.32 19.17
N ARG A 187 12.31 -6.86 19.52
CA ARG A 187 12.76 -8.18 19.09
C ARG A 187 11.85 -9.29 19.61
N GLU A 188 11.49 -9.24 20.87
CA GLU A 188 10.61 -10.22 21.49
C GLU A 188 9.17 -10.13 20.93
N HIS A 189 8.67 -8.95 20.69
CA HIS A 189 7.37 -8.76 20.04
C HIS A 189 7.38 -9.36 18.64
N TRP A 190 8.43 -9.06 17.84
CA TRP A 190 8.59 -9.59 16.48
C TRP A 190 8.69 -11.12 16.45
N LYS A 191 9.46 -11.74 17.35
CA LYS A 191 9.59 -13.19 17.43
C LYS A 191 8.27 -13.92 17.73
N LYS A 192 7.38 -13.27 18.50
CA LYS A 192 6.06 -13.82 18.86
C LYS A 192 4.99 -13.58 17.80
N ARG A 193 5.35 -12.92 16.71
CA ARG A 193 4.42 -12.56 15.65
C ARG A 193 3.78 -13.78 15.01
N GLN A 194 2.45 -13.78 14.96
CA GLN A 194 1.61 -14.80 14.30
C GLN A 194 0.58 -14.17 13.37
N ASP A 195 0.82 -12.93 12.96
CA ASP A 195 -0.10 -12.16 12.11
C ASP A 195 -0.21 -12.78 10.72
N ARG A 196 -1.36 -13.38 10.42
CA ARG A 196 -1.69 -13.98 9.11
C ARG A 196 -3.08 -13.56 8.64
N TYR A 197 -3.53 -12.37 9.02
CA TYR A 197 -4.90 -11.92 8.78
C TYR A 197 -5.34 -12.08 7.33
N SER A 198 -4.54 -11.64 6.35
CA SER A 198 -4.90 -11.72 4.93
C SER A 198 -5.08 -13.16 4.42
N GLU A 199 -4.30 -14.12 4.95
CA GLU A 199 -4.44 -15.54 4.64
C GLU A 199 -5.65 -16.17 5.33
N GLU A 200 -6.02 -15.66 6.51
CA GLU A 200 -7.11 -16.16 7.34
C GLU A 200 -8.41 -15.34 7.19
N ARG A 201 -8.45 -14.39 6.24
CA ARG A 201 -9.56 -13.44 6.07
C ARG A 201 -10.92 -14.13 5.99
N SER A 202 -11.03 -15.22 5.24
CA SER A 202 -12.27 -16.00 5.10
C SER A 202 -12.77 -16.59 6.43
N LEU A 203 -11.85 -16.93 7.33
CA LEU A 203 -12.16 -17.47 8.66
C LEU A 203 -12.54 -16.36 9.64
N ASN A 204 -12.10 -15.13 9.39
CA ASN A 204 -12.28 -13.98 10.27
C ASN A 204 -13.41 -13.04 9.83
N SER A 205 -14.02 -13.24 8.67
CA SER A 205 -15.07 -12.39 8.10
C SER A 205 -16.33 -12.24 8.97
N SER A 206 -16.54 -13.15 9.93
CA SER A 206 -17.65 -13.09 10.88
C SER A 206 -17.32 -12.32 12.19
N LYS A 207 -16.06 -11.95 12.41
CA LYS A 207 -15.65 -11.20 13.60
C LYS A 207 -15.69 -9.70 13.30
N THR A 208 -16.79 -9.04 13.66
CA THR A 208 -16.91 -7.57 13.75
C THR A 208 -16.07 -7.05 14.94
N SER A 209 -14.77 -7.24 14.94
CA SER A 209 -13.91 -6.53 15.89
C SER A 209 -13.65 -5.13 15.36
N GLU A 210 -13.77 -4.13 16.20
CA GLU A 210 -13.29 -2.78 15.89
C GLU A 210 -11.86 -2.88 15.38
N ARG A 211 -11.62 -2.42 14.15
CA ARG A 211 -10.29 -2.41 13.55
C ARG A 211 -9.71 -1.03 13.66
N VAL A 212 -8.40 -0.98 13.80
CA VAL A 212 -7.68 0.28 13.79
C VAL A 212 -7.73 0.88 12.39
N GLU A 213 -8.10 2.15 12.30
CA GLU A 213 -8.11 2.86 11.03
C GLU A 213 -6.70 3.07 10.49
N MET A 214 -6.56 3.04 9.16
CA MET A 214 -5.27 3.14 8.48
C MET A 214 -4.56 4.47 8.79
N SER A 215 -5.32 5.56 8.89
CA SER A 215 -4.82 6.89 9.25
C SER A 215 -4.16 6.94 10.64
N TYR A 216 -4.60 6.09 11.59
CA TYR A 216 -4.01 6.02 12.93
C TYR A 216 -2.62 5.34 12.93
N ILE A 217 -2.41 4.37 12.05
CA ILE A 217 -1.14 3.60 11.97
C ILE A 217 -0.24 4.04 10.82
N GLY A 218 -0.43 5.25 10.30
CA GLY A 218 0.45 5.86 9.30
C GLY A 218 0.33 5.23 7.91
N GLY A 219 -0.90 5.02 7.44
CA GLY A 219 -1.20 4.53 6.11
C GLY A 219 -1.66 5.63 5.19
#